data_527de97588ef0af10c42b58bfd12a463
#
_entry.id   527de97588ef0af10c42b58bfd12a463
#
_cell.length_a   1.000
_cell.length_b   1.000
_cell.length_c   1.000
_cell.angle_alpha   90.00
_cell.angle_beta   90.00
_cell.angle_gamma   90.00
#
_symmetry.space_group_name_H-M   'P 1'
#
loop_
_entity.id
_entity.type
_entity.pdbx_description
1 polymer ?
#
loop_
_entity_poly.entity_id
_entity_poly.type
_entity_poly.pdbx_seq_one_letter_code
_entity_poly.pdbx_strand_id
1 'polypeptide(L)'
;MSNDHILLVEDEPDLLQTLSFNFESEGYKVSKALNGEEAMKLLLKNDSIALIILDLMLPDISGLDICRHIRNTDDLKNILVIMVTAKGEEVDRVVGFEVGADDYVVKPYSVRELLLRVGGMLKRSSKEKDEGDKEVLAFEAVSYTHLTLPTTPYV
;
A
#
# COMPACT_ATOMS: atom_id res chain seq x y z
N MET A 1 -15.15 -11.28 -3.79
CA MET A 1 -15.21 -9.95 -4.05
C MET A 1 -14.97 -9.14 -2.85
N SER A 2 -14.08 -8.24 -2.95
CA SER A 2 -13.71 -7.48 -1.83
C SER A 2 -14.41 -6.15 -1.80
N ASN A 3 -14.63 -5.64 -0.62
CA ASN A 3 -15.34 -4.43 -0.45
C ASN A 3 -14.38 -3.51 0.28
N ASP A 4 -13.12 -3.86 0.29
CA ASP A 4 -12.13 -3.06 1.00
C ASP A 4 -11.99 -1.67 0.41
N HIS A 5 -11.65 -0.72 1.24
CA HIS A 5 -11.55 0.67 0.84
C HIS A 5 -10.09 0.99 0.52
N ILE A 6 -9.85 1.44 -0.70
CA ILE A 6 -8.51 1.76 -1.18
C ILE A 6 -8.40 3.26 -1.38
N LEU A 7 -7.32 3.85 -0.91
CA LEU A 7 -7.05 5.27 -1.17
C LEU A 7 -5.97 5.33 -2.24
N LEU A 8 -6.28 6.01 -3.36
CA LEU A 8 -5.32 6.16 -4.44
C LEU A 8 -4.81 7.59 -4.43
N VAL A 9 -3.50 7.75 -4.34
CA VAL A 9 -2.87 9.07 -4.31
C VAL A 9 -1.94 9.18 -5.51
N GLU A 10 -2.33 9.97 -6.49
CA GLU A 10 -1.62 10.08 -7.74
C GLU A 10 -1.88 11.46 -8.31
N ASP A 11 -0.84 12.20 -8.65
CA ASP A 11 -1.01 13.57 -9.10
C ASP A 11 -1.37 13.72 -10.58
N GLU A 12 -1.35 12.64 -11.34
CA GLU A 12 -1.71 12.71 -12.73
C GLU A 12 -3.19 12.35 -12.86
N PRO A 13 -4.06 13.29 -13.19
CA PRO A 13 -5.49 13.04 -13.18
C PRO A 13 -5.96 11.87 -14.04
N ASP A 14 -5.40 11.76 -15.24
CA ASP A 14 -5.83 10.71 -16.14
C ASP A 14 -5.48 9.32 -15.59
N LEU A 15 -4.31 9.19 -15.01
CA LEU A 15 -3.89 7.92 -14.45
C LEU A 15 -4.75 7.60 -13.22
N LEU A 16 -5.03 8.60 -12.41
CA LEU A 16 -5.85 8.42 -11.22
C LEU A 16 -7.24 7.93 -11.62
N GLN A 17 -7.80 8.50 -12.69
CA GLN A 17 -9.12 8.12 -13.15
C GLN A 17 -9.09 6.68 -13.64
N THR A 18 -8.07 6.29 -14.38
CA THR A 18 -7.94 4.94 -14.90
C THR A 18 -7.81 3.93 -13.76
N LEU A 19 -7.01 4.26 -12.76
CA LEU A 19 -6.82 3.37 -11.64
C LEU A 19 -8.14 3.22 -10.87
N SER A 20 -8.82 4.34 -10.65
CA SER A 20 -10.05 4.35 -9.90
C SER A 20 -11.09 3.45 -10.58
N PHE A 21 -11.23 3.60 -11.89
CA PHE A 21 -12.19 2.83 -12.65
C PHE A 21 -11.88 1.33 -12.53
N ASN A 22 -10.62 0.97 -12.67
CA ASN A 22 -10.24 -0.43 -12.62
C ASN A 22 -10.41 -1.03 -11.23
N PHE A 23 -10.10 -0.27 -10.19
CA PHE A 23 -10.26 -0.77 -8.84
C PHE A 23 -11.75 -0.91 -8.48
N GLU A 24 -12.57 0.05 -8.89
CA GLU A 24 -13.99 -0.03 -8.63
C GLU A 24 -14.60 -1.22 -9.39
N SER A 25 -14.10 -1.51 -10.57
CA SER A 25 -14.59 -2.64 -11.35
C SER A 25 -14.32 -3.97 -10.65
N GLU A 26 -13.30 -3.99 -9.78
CA GLU A 26 -12.97 -5.20 -9.05
C GLU A 26 -13.72 -5.26 -7.70
N GLY A 27 -14.58 -4.33 -7.45
CA GLY A 27 -15.38 -4.34 -6.24
C GLY A 27 -14.88 -3.53 -5.07
N TYR A 28 -13.77 -2.83 -5.24
CA TYR A 28 -13.21 -2.03 -4.14
C TYR A 28 -13.93 -0.70 -4.03
N LYS A 29 -13.96 -0.16 -2.83
CA LYS A 29 -14.45 1.19 -2.61
C LYS A 29 -13.21 2.03 -2.78
N VAL A 30 -13.28 3.11 -3.53
CA VAL A 30 -12.11 3.93 -3.85
C VAL A 30 -12.27 5.38 -3.42
N SER A 31 -11.23 5.92 -2.80
CA SER A 31 -11.13 7.37 -2.55
C SER A 31 -9.91 7.83 -3.35
N LYS A 32 -9.96 9.03 -3.88
CA LYS A 32 -8.92 9.58 -4.73
C LYS A 32 -8.33 10.86 -4.20
N ALA A 33 -7.04 11.01 -4.32
CA ALA A 33 -6.36 12.23 -3.93
C ALA A 33 -5.34 12.59 -5.01
N LEU A 34 -5.30 13.85 -5.40
CA LEU A 34 -4.38 14.32 -6.44
C LEU A 34 -3.09 14.84 -5.84
N ASN A 35 -3.02 14.96 -4.53
CA ASN A 35 -1.83 15.46 -3.88
C ASN A 35 -1.82 15.01 -2.43
N GLY A 36 -0.78 15.36 -1.71
CA GLY A 36 -0.63 14.91 -0.34
C GLY A 36 -1.63 15.54 0.61
N GLU A 37 -1.99 16.78 0.37
CA GLU A 37 -2.93 17.46 1.25
C GLU A 37 -4.29 16.77 1.18
N GLU A 38 -4.75 16.41 0.00
CA GLU A 38 -6.01 15.72 -0.15
C GLU A 38 -5.94 14.35 0.50
N ALA A 39 -4.80 13.67 0.36
CA ALA A 39 -4.61 12.36 0.95
C ALA A 39 -4.71 12.46 2.47
N MET A 40 -4.06 13.48 3.05
CA MET A 40 -4.07 13.66 4.49
C MET A 40 -5.48 13.94 5.00
N LYS A 41 -6.26 14.69 4.25
CA LYS A 41 -7.64 15.01 4.65
C LYS A 41 -8.48 13.72 4.65
N LEU A 42 -8.27 12.86 3.65
CA LEU A 42 -9.02 11.63 3.58
C LEU A 42 -8.62 10.67 4.71
N LEU A 43 -7.34 10.68 5.06
CA LEU A 43 -6.86 9.84 6.14
C LEU A 43 -7.43 10.32 7.48
N LEU A 44 -7.63 11.63 7.62
CA LEU A 44 -8.18 12.18 8.85
C LEU A 44 -9.61 11.70 9.08
N LYS A 45 -10.35 11.47 8.01
CA LYS A 45 -11.72 11.06 8.15
C LYS A 45 -11.78 9.61 8.64
N ASN A 46 -10.66 8.90 8.50
CA ASN A 46 -10.54 7.53 8.94
C ASN A 46 -11.75 6.70 8.54
N ASP A 47 -12.03 6.65 7.24
CA ASP A 47 -13.17 5.97 6.72
C ASP A 47 -12.86 4.49 6.43
N SER A 48 -12.19 3.83 7.32
CA SER A 48 -11.85 2.43 7.22
C SER A 48 -11.02 2.09 5.99
N ILE A 49 -10.05 2.92 5.68
CA ILE A 49 -9.18 2.66 4.55
C ILE A 49 -8.31 1.44 4.88
N ALA A 50 -8.32 0.46 4.00
CA ALA A 50 -7.55 -0.77 4.19
C ALA A 50 -6.17 -0.69 3.58
N LEU A 51 -6.04 0.03 2.48
CA LEU A 51 -4.77 0.11 1.78
C LEU A 51 -4.65 1.42 1.05
N ILE A 52 -3.45 1.97 0.97
CA ILE A 52 -3.19 3.20 0.24
C ILE A 52 -2.13 2.91 -0.81
N ILE A 53 -2.36 3.40 -2.03
CA ILE A 53 -1.37 3.35 -3.09
C ILE A 53 -0.87 4.77 -3.21
N LEU A 54 0.40 4.96 -2.90
CA LEU A 54 0.96 6.27 -2.66
C LEU A 54 2.15 6.59 -3.55
N ASP A 55 1.99 7.58 -4.39
CA ASP A 55 3.08 8.00 -5.26
C ASP A 55 4.15 8.66 -4.39
N LEU A 56 5.37 8.31 -4.61
CA LEU A 56 6.46 8.84 -3.83
C LEU A 56 6.68 10.30 -4.13
N MET A 57 6.53 10.69 -5.40
CA MET A 57 6.79 12.07 -5.83
C MET A 57 5.53 12.87 -6.04
N LEU A 58 4.96 13.32 -4.96
CA LEU A 58 3.78 14.18 -5.04
C LEU A 58 4.24 15.63 -5.04
N PRO A 59 3.41 16.52 -5.53
CA PRO A 59 3.81 17.95 -5.68
C PRO A 59 3.97 18.69 -4.36
N ASP A 60 3.33 18.30 -3.33
CA ASP A 60 3.34 19.05 -2.07
C ASP A 60 3.99 18.31 -0.88
N ILE A 61 3.67 17.08 -0.66
CA ILE A 61 4.20 16.34 0.46
C ILE A 61 4.82 15.06 -0.06
N SER A 62 5.96 14.70 0.43
CA SER A 62 6.62 13.47 -0.01
C SER A 62 5.81 12.27 0.41
N GLY A 63 5.72 11.26 -0.45
CA GLY A 63 5.06 10.02 -0.09
C GLY A 63 5.69 9.37 1.13
N LEU A 64 7.00 9.57 1.32
CA LEU A 64 7.67 9.02 2.49
C LEU A 64 7.13 9.64 3.77
N ASP A 65 6.86 10.94 3.74
CA ASP A 65 6.36 11.65 4.92
C ASP A 65 4.94 11.19 5.24
N ILE A 66 4.13 10.95 4.21
CA ILE A 66 2.77 10.48 4.42
C ILE A 66 2.80 9.08 5.03
N CYS A 67 3.69 8.23 4.54
CA CYS A 67 3.82 6.87 5.08
C CYS A 67 4.24 6.91 6.54
N ARG A 68 5.18 7.80 6.85
CA ARG A 68 5.69 7.94 8.21
C ARG A 68 4.54 8.38 9.12
N HIS A 69 3.71 9.30 8.65
CA HIS A 69 2.58 9.81 9.40
C HIS A 69 1.59 8.65 9.67
N ILE A 70 1.33 7.82 8.67
CA ILE A 70 0.42 6.71 8.81
C ILE A 70 0.93 5.75 9.89
N ARG A 71 2.20 5.44 9.87
CA ARG A 71 2.75 4.50 10.82
C ARG A 71 2.82 5.05 12.25
N ASN A 72 2.87 6.38 12.38
CA ASN A 72 2.95 7.01 13.69
C ASN A 72 1.60 7.42 14.26
N THR A 73 0.52 7.11 13.57
CA THR A 73 -0.83 7.48 14.03
C THR A 73 -1.56 6.18 14.38
N ASP A 74 -1.94 6.02 15.63
CA ASP A 74 -2.57 4.81 16.11
C ASP A 74 -3.73 4.33 15.27
N ASP A 75 -4.59 5.22 14.83
CA ASP A 75 -5.74 4.84 14.07
C ASP A 75 -5.42 4.43 12.64
N LEU A 76 -4.24 4.74 12.16
CA LEU A 76 -3.88 4.52 10.78
C LEU A 76 -2.77 3.49 10.58
N LYS A 77 -2.07 3.16 11.64
CA LYS A 77 -0.85 2.36 11.51
C LYS A 77 -1.01 0.98 10.89
N ASN A 78 -2.22 0.48 10.82
CA ASN A 78 -2.41 -0.83 10.24
C ASN A 78 -2.83 -0.79 8.77
N ILE A 79 -2.89 0.41 8.18
CA ILE A 79 -3.22 0.56 6.78
C ILE A 79 -2.03 0.01 5.98
N LEU A 80 -2.31 -0.80 4.97
CA LEU A 80 -1.25 -1.33 4.13
C LEU A 80 -0.82 -0.24 3.16
N VAL A 81 0.47 -0.13 2.91
CA VAL A 81 1.01 0.93 2.06
C VAL A 81 1.80 0.35 0.89
N ILE A 82 1.40 0.70 -0.32
CA ILE A 82 2.17 0.39 -1.51
C ILE A 82 2.72 1.70 -2.02
N MET A 83 4.05 1.81 -2.11
CA MET A 83 4.67 2.99 -2.64
C MET A 83 4.90 2.82 -4.12
N VAL A 84 4.67 3.87 -4.89
CA VAL A 84 4.93 3.84 -6.32
C VAL A 84 6.07 4.80 -6.60
N THR A 85 7.08 4.34 -7.27
CA THR A 85 8.27 5.15 -7.51
C THR A 85 8.68 5.09 -8.97
N ALA A 86 9.48 6.06 -9.41
CA ALA A 86 9.93 6.09 -10.78
C ALA A 86 11.08 5.13 -10.98
N LYS A 87 11.26 4.67 -12.20
CA LYS A 87 12.33 3.78 -12.53
C LYS A 87 13.63 4.48 -12.23
N GLY A 88 14.54 3.82 -11.62
CA GLY A 88 15.84 4.39 -11.31
C GLY A 88 15.97 4.94 -9.91
N GLU A 89 14.90 4.93 -9.15
CA GLU A 89 14.94 5.48 -7.82
C GLU A 89 14.99 4.36 -6.77
N GLU A 90 15.84 3.39 -6.98
CA GLU A 90 15.94 2.28 -6.06
C GLU A 90 16.39 2.67 -4.66
N VAL A 91 17.14 3.75 -4.57
CA VAL A 91 17.63 4.17 -3.27
C VAL A 91 16.42 4.53 -2.41
N ASP A 92 15.34 5.04 -3.02
CA ASP A 92 14.18 5.44 -2.27
C ASP A 92 13.42 4.21 -1.79
N ARG A 93 13.60 3.09 -2.43
CA ARG A 93 12.91 1.87 -2.05
C ARG A 93 13.35 1.44 -0.65
N VAL A 94 14.64 1.52 -0.37
CA VAL A 94 15.16 1.12 0.92
C VAL A 94 14.59 2.04 1.99
N VAL A 95 14.59 3.34 1.73
CA VAL A 95 14.07 4.30 2.70
C VAL A 95 12.58 4.06 2.90
N GLY A 96 11.86 3.76 1.82
CA GLY A 96 10.43 3.50 1.92
C GLY A 96 10.11 2.33 2.83
N PHE A 97 10.87 1.27 2.73
CA PHE A 97 10.63 0.12 3.58
C PHE A 97 10.99 0.45 5.03
N GLU A 98 12.00 1.28 5.23
CA GLU A 98 12.39 1.68 6.56
C GLU A 98 11.31 2.53 7.23
N VAL A 99 10.56 3.32 6.46
CA VAL A 99 9.48 4.12 7.03
C VAL A 99 8.17 3.34 7.10
N GLY A 100 8.16 2.10 6.67
CA GLY A 100 7.01 1.25 6.85
C GLY A 100 6.12 0.90 5.67
N ALA A 101 6.63 1.05 4.46
CA ALA A 101 5.87 0.62 3.28
C ALA A 101 5.83 -0.91 3.24
N ASP A 102 4.73 -1.45 2.80
CA ASP A 102 4.57 -2.89 2.71
C ASP A 102 4.98 -3.44 1.35
N ASP A 103 4.96 -2.61 0.33
CA ASP A 103 5.37 -3.04 -0.99
C ASP A 103 5.78 -1.84 -1.83
N TYR A 104 6.47 -2.07 -2.92
CA TYR A 104 6.94 -1.05 -3.80
C TYR A 104 6.66 -1.46 -5.22
N VAL A 105 6.22 -0.52 -6.04
CA VAL A 105 5.96 -0.77 -7.45
C VAL A 105 6.67 0.31 -8.24
N VAL A 106 7.36 -0.07 -9.28
CA VAL A 106 8.14 0.86 -10.08
C VAL A 106 7.40 1.21 -11.36
N LYS A 107 7.34 2.49 -11.70
CA LYS A 107 6.73 2.95 -12.94
C LYS A 107 7.67 2.66 -14.09
N PRO A 108 7.18 2.29 -15.24
CA PRO A 108 5.78 2.08 -15.53
C PRO A 108 5.32 0.70 -15.06
N TYR A 109 4.12 0.62 -14.57
CA TYR A 109 3.57 -0.65 -14.13
C TYR A 109 2.27 -0.91 -14.88
N SER A 110 1.79 -2.13 -14.91
CA SER A 110 0.52 -2.40 -15.51
C SER A 110 -0.54 -2.33 -14.42
N VAL A 111 -1.72 -1.88 -14.76
CA VAL A 111 -2.80 -1.79 -13.80
C VAL A 111 -3.14 -3.20 -13.30
N ARG A 112 -3.04 -4.19 -14.17
CA ARG A 112 -3.31 -5.55 -13.80
C ARG A 112 -2.35 -6.03 -12.72
N GLU A 113 -1.06 -5.69 -12.86
CA GLU A 113 -0.07 -6.09 -11.91
C GLU A 113 -0.38 -5.46 -10.55
N LEU A 114 -0.77 -4.19 -10.57
CA LEU A 114 -1.08 -3.46 -9.35
C LEU A 114 -2.29 -4.09 -8.67
N LEU A 115 -3.33 -4.43 -9.43
CA LEU A 115 -4.52 -5.05 -8.89
C LEU A 115 -4.18 -6.40 -8.26
N LEU A 116 -3.30 -7.17 -8.88
CA LEU A 116 -2.91 -8.46 -8.35
C LEU A 116 -2.14 -8.30 -7.03
N ARG A 117 -1.28 -7.31 -6.94
CA ARG A 117 -0.51 -7.07 -5.73
C ARG A 117 -1.43 -6.65 -4.59
N VAL A 118 -2.37 -5.77 -4.88
CA VAL A 118 -3.32 -5.28 -3.88
C VAL A 118 -4.16 -6.44 -3.38
N GLY A 119 -4.69 -7.25 -4.30
CA GLY A 119 -5.52 -8.39 -3.92
C GLY A 119 -4.75 -9.36 -3.04
N GLY A 120 -3.50 -9.62 -3.38
CA GLY A 120 -2.67 -10.53 -2.62
C GLY A 120 -2.37 -10.00 -1.22
N MET A 121 -2.10 -8.70 -1.12
CA MET A 121 -1.80 -8.10 0.16
C MET A 121 -3.00 -8.11 1.08
N LEU A 122 -4.17 -7.76 0.55
CA LEU A 122 -5.37 -7.73 1.35
C LEU A 122 -5.78 -9.14 1.80
N LYS A 123 -5.55 -10.11 0.94
CA LYS A 123 -5.89 -11.47 1.28
C LYS A 123 -4.97 -11.98 2.37
N ARG A 124 -3.67 -11.71 2.30
CA ARG A 124 -2.74 -12.14 3.29
C ARG A 124 -3.03 -11.49 4.64
N SER A 125 -3.32 -10.20 4.61
CA SER A 125 -3.59 -9.46 5.83
C SER A 125 -4.83 -10.02 6.53
N SER A 126 -5.87 -10.30 5.76
CA SER A 126 -7.10 -10.81 6.31
C SER A 126 -6.86 -12.20 6.91
N LYS A 127 -6.06 -13.02 6.23
CA LYS A 127 -5.80 -14.33 6.68
C LYS A 127 -4.97 -14.33 7.96
N GLU A 128 -4.00 -13.44 8.03
CA GLU A 128 -3.18 -13.34 9.20
C GLU A 128 -4.00 -12.92 10.40
N LYS A 129 -4.96 -12.07 10.16
CA LYS A 129 -5.79 -11.59 11.23
C LYS A 129 -6.61 -12.73 11.76
N ASP A 130 -7.17 -13.55 10.92
CA ASP A 130 -7.99 -14.66 11.31
C ASP A 130 -7.18 -15.73 12.03
N GLU A 131 -6.01 -16.03 11.57
CA GLU A 131 -5.18 -17.03 12.16
C GLU A 131 -4.34 -16.55 13.33
N GLY A 132 -4.13 -15.30 13.40
CA GLY A 132 -3.32 -14.74 14.45
C GLY A 132 -3.84 -15.13 15.82
N ASP A 133 -5.08 -15.21 15.91
CA ASP A 133 -5.66 -15.51 17.18
C ASP A 133 -5.50 -16.95 17.58
N LYS A 134 -5.31 -17.81 16.75
CA LYS A 134 -5.17 -19.19 17.08
C LYS A 134 -3.83 -19.78 17.12
N GLU A 135 -2.96 -19.38 16.40
CA GLU A 135 -1.70 -19.94 16.36
C GLU A 135 -0.47 -19.17 16.22
N VAL A 136 -0.17 -18.47 17.18
CA VAL A 136 1.02 -17.70 17.24
C VAL A 136 2.24 -18.57 17.07
N LEU A 137 2.24 -19.67 17.62
CA LEU A 137 3.35 -20.57 17.53
C LEU A 137 3.64 -21.03 16.13
N ALA A 138 2.64 -21.42 15.45
CA ALA A 138 2.82 -21.94 14.11
C ALA A 138 3.33 -20.82 13.26
N PHE A 139 2.92 -19.63 13.53
CA PHE A 139 3.29 -18.49 12.81
C PHE A 139 4.77 -18.27 12.91
N GLU A 140 5.32 -18.34 14.01
CA GLU A 140 6.71 -18.10 14.21
C GLU A 140 7.55 -19.11 13.48
N ALA A 141 7.14 -20.32 13.47
CA ALA A 141 7.89 -21.33 12.81
C ALA A 141 7.96 -21.07 11.34
N VAL A 142 6.91 -20.63 10.79
CA VAL A 142 6.84 -20.36 9.39
C VAL A 142 7.58 -19.13 9.01
N SER A 143 7.41 -18.14 9.79
CA SER A 143 7.94 -16.85 9.46
C SER A 143 9.41 -16.91 9.25
N TYR A 144 10.21 -17.69 10.09
CA TYR A 144 11.52 -17.75 10.01
C TYR A 144 12.04 -18.23 8.73
N THR A 145 11.46 -19.24 8.20
CA THR A 145 11.99 -19.85 7.10
C THR A 145 11.63 -18.96 5.96
N HIS A 146 10.60 -18.27 6.02
CA HIS A 146 10.16 -17.47 4.98
C HIS A 146 11.00 -16.27 4.78
N LEU A 147 11.37 -15.65 5.76
CA LEU A 147 12.14 -14.51 5.68
C LEU A 147 13.38 -14.56 4.93
N THR A 148 14.09 -15.51 5.10
CA THR A 148 15.32 -15.59 4.52
C THR A 148 15.28 -15.55 3.08
N LEU A 149 14.41 -16.14 2.49
CA LEU A 149 14.45 -16.22 1.13
C LEU A 149 13.92 -15.14 0.37
N PRO A 150 12.93 -14.55 0.75
CA PRO A 150 12.31 -13.58 -0.06
C PRO A 150 13.19 -12.48 -0.42
N THR A 151 14.01 -12.15 0.41
CA THR A 151 14.75 -10.99 0.17
C THR A 151 15.73 -11.14 -0.89
N THR A 152 16.23 -12.23 -1.03
CA THR A 152 17.24 -12.43 -1.92
C THR A 152 16.84 -12.30 -3.28
N PRO A 153 15.90 -12.88 -3.63
CA PRO A 153 15.58 -12.99 -4.96
C PRO A 153 15.47 -11.81 -5.76
N TYR A 154 15.00 -10.82 -5.30
CA TYR A 154 14.81 -9.83 -6.16
C TYR A 154 15.59 -8.66 -5.95
N VAL A 155 16.60 -8.94 -5.41
CA VAL A 155 17.46 -7.90 -5.18
C VAL A 155 18.10 -7.50 -6.41
#